data_9b45c70733958c499f3d2fb9de3a0d9e
#
_entry.id   9b45c70733958c499f3d2fb9de3a0d9e
#
_cell.length_a   1.000
_cell.length_b   1.000
_cell.length_c   1.000
_cell.angle_alpha   90.00
_cell.angle_beta   90.00
_cell.angle_gamma   90.00
#
_symmetry.space_group_name_H-M   'P 1'
#
loop_
_entity.id
_entity.type
_entity.pdbx_description
1 polymer ?
#
loop_
_entity_poly.entity_id
_entity_poly.type
_entity_poly.pdbx_seq_one_letter_code
_entity_poly.pdbx_strand_id
1 'polypeptide(L)'
;MKYWISLVNTEEVDQFVAIAQKAEELGYEGITVPDHLVYPANIETPYPYTPDGKVWWPKTNPWADPWVTLTAMGVATKTLRMATNIYLAALRDPFTVARATAAAAIFTNNRVVCGVSAGWIKEEFDLMGFDFASRGRRLDEVIHCVQQLHRGEVVSHHGEFFHYDNVIHSPAPTQKVPVWVGGASKAAFQRAANHDGWLGVPSKNKRLAEIVNTLFEMRKANGKYSEPFDVVLSPMELLTKDFLDSLDPAGTYHSSVLPWTPSPWGRAFWVQEGEDHRELEVKFRAMTRFRDMMQQVGVW
;
A
#
# COMPACT_ATOMS: atom_id res chain seq x y z
N MET A 1 5.70 15.85 -7.76
CA MET A 1 5.63 14.65 -6.91
C MET A 1 4.21 14.54 -6.37
N LYS A 2 3.68 13.32 -6.19
CA LYS A 2 2.36 13.11 -5.59
C LYS A 2 2.49 12.50 -4.21
N TYR A 3 1.75 13.01 -3.22
CA TYR A 3 1.91 12.59 -1.82
C TYR A 3 0.71 11.79 -1.33
N TRP A 4 1.00 10.70 -0.59
CA TRP A 4 0.02 9.81 0.00
C TRP A 4 0.18 9.79 1.51
N ILE A 5 -0.91 10.02 2.22
CA ILE A 5 -0.95 9.84 3.68
C ILE A 5 -0.95 8.33 3.99
N SER A 6 -0.08 7.90 4.89
CA SER A 6 -0.12 6.53 5.42
C SER A 6 -0.75 6.53 6.81
N LEU A 7 -1.75 5.66 7.00
CA LEU A 7 -2.43 5.48 8.29
C LEU A 7 -1.79 4.40 9.17
N VAL A 8 -0.60 3.91 8.80
CA VAL A 8 0.12 2.94 9.64
C VAL A 8 0.40 3.54 11.01
N ASN A 9 0.16 2.75 12.07
CA ASN A 9 0.30 3.18 13.46
C ASN A 9 -0.50 4.46 13.83
N THR A 10 -1.71 4.59 13.27
CA THR A 10 -2.70 5.58 13.68
C THR A 10 -3.81 4.85 14.44
N GLU A 11 -3.90 5.09 15.74
CA GLU A 11 -4.77 4.31 16.64
C GLU A 11 -6.24 4.77 16.59
N GLU A 12 -6.49 6.02 16.21
CA GLU A 12 -7.81 6.65 16.20
C GLU A 12 -8.55 6.34 14.88
N VAL A 13 -9.06 5.11 14.76
CA VAL A 13 -9.75 4.60 13.55
C VAL A 13 -10.99 5.43 13.20
N ASP A 14 -11.69 5.95 14.19
CA ASP A 14 -12.87 6.82 14.03
C ASP A 14 -12.57 8.14 13.33
N GLN A 15 -11.29 8.57 13.30
CA GLN A 15 -10.85 9.79 12.64
C GLN A 15 -10.53 9.60 11.15
N PHE A 16 -10.43 8.38 10.63
CA PHE A 16 -9.92 8.10 9.28
C PHE A 16 -10.71 8.79 8.17
N VAL A 17 -12.03 8.85 8.29
CA VAL A 17 -12.88 9.54 7.30
C VAL A 17 -12.59 11.05 7.29
N ALA A 18 -12.48 11.68 8.44
CA ALA A 18 -12.17 13.10 8.54
C ALA A 18 -10.75 13.42 8.03
N ILE A 19 -9.78 12.55 8.30
CA ILE A 19 -8.42 12.64 7.76
C ILE A 19 -8.44 12.55 6.22
N ALA A 20 -9.21 11.64 5.65
CA ALA A 20 -9.33 11.50 4.20
C ALA A 20 -9.94 12.75 3.54
N GLN A 21 -10.99 13.31 4.13
CA GLN A 21 -11.59 14.57 3.65
C GLN A 21 -10.60 15.73 3.71
N LYS A 22 -9.83 15.82 4.80
CA LYS A 22 -8.78 16.84 4.94
C LYS A 22 -7.61 16.62 3.97
N ALA A 23 -7.24 15.37 3.70
CA ALA A 23 -6.22 15.04 2.70
C ALA A 23 -6.66 15.51 1.30
N GLU A 24 -7.91 15.27 0.92
CA GLU A 24 -8.46 15.75 -0.34
C GLU A 24 -8.48 17.29 -0.41
N GLU A 25 -8.95 17.98 0.63
CA GLU A 25 -8.95 19.45 0.73
C GLU A 25 -7.54 20.03 0.54
N LEU A 26 -6.52 19.39 1.12
CA LEU A 26 -5.14 19.84 1.04
C LEU A 26 -4.42 19.45 -0.26
N GLY A 27 -5.06 18.68 -1.14
CA GLY A 27 -4.52 18.29 -2.44
C GLY A 27 -3.55 17.10 -2.39
N TYR A 28 -3.62 16.25 -1.36
CA TYR A 28 -2.93 14.96 -1.38
C TYR A 28 -3.50 14.06 -2.48
N GLU A 29 -2.65 13.27 -3.11
CA GLU A 29 -3.06 12.31 -4.14
C GLU A 29 -3.91 11.18 -3.57
N GLY A 30 -3.57 10.72 -2.37
CA GLY A 30 -4.28 9.59 -1.79
C GLY A 30 -3.94 9.29 -0.33
N ILE A 31 -4.54 8.19 0.14
CA ILE A 31 -4.38 7.68 1.50
C ILE A 31 -4.19 6.17 1.47
N THR A 32 -3.38 5.64 2.39
CA THR A 32 -3.12 4.20 2.47
C THR A 32 -3.46 3.62 3.84
N VAL A 33 -4.03 2.41 3.84
CA VAL A 33 -4.41 1.65 5.04
C VAL A 33 -3.57 0.38 5.12
N PRO A 34 -2.94 0.07 6.28
CA PRO A 34 -2.24 -1.20 6.50
C PRO A 34 -3.23 -2.32 6.78
N ASP A 35 -2.74 -3.57 6.74
CA ASP A 35 -3.53 -4.77 7.03
C ASP A 35 -2.73 -5.80 7.82
N HIS A 36 -3.35 -6.35 8.84
CA HIS A 36 -3.09 -7.66 9.43
C HIS A 36 -4.43 -8.35 9.65
N LEU A 37 -4.58 -9.59 9.18
CA LEU A 37 -5.82 -10.34 9.32
C LEU A 37 -6.03 -10.79 10.77
N VAL A 38 -4.96 -11.24 11.39
CA VAL A 38 -4.88 -11.59 12.81
C VAL A 38 -3.49 -11.22 13.32
N TYR A 39 -3.42 -10.44 14.39
CA TYR A 39 -2.13 -10.01 14.93
C TYR A 39 -1.73 -10.90 16.13
N PRO A 40 -0.71 -11.75 16.01
CA PRO A 40 -0.28 -12.63 17.09
C PRO A 40 0.24 -11.83 18.28
N ALA A 41 -0.15 -12.22 19.50
CA ALA A 41 0.32 -11.57 20.72
C ALA A 41 1.84 -11.75 20.95
N ASN A 42 2.39 -12.87 20.44
CA ASN A 42 3.82 -13.16 20.45
C ASN A 42 4.28 -13.40 19.02
N ILE A 43 5.25 -12.61 18.59
CA ILE A 43 5.88 -12.68 17.26
C ILE A 43 7.36 -12.97 17.49
N GLU A 44 7.83 -14.10 17.01
CA GLU A 44 9.25 -14.49 17.00
C GLU A 44 9.91 -14.13 15.67
N THR A 45 9.12 -14.07 14.60
CA THR A 45 9.58 -13.66 13.26
C THR A 45 10.11 -12.23 13.30
N PRO A 46 11.40 -11.98 12.97
CA PRO A 46 11.96 -10.64 12.98
C PRO A 46 11.27 -9.72 11.97
N TYR A 47 10.99 -8.48 12.38
CA TYR A 47 10.49 -7.45 11.46
C TYR A 47 11.57 -7.07 10.44
N PRO A 48 11.32 -7.18 9.13
CA PRO A 48 12.38 -7.08 8.12
C PRO A 48 12.90 -5.67 7.86
N TYR A 49 12.26 -4.63 8.43
CA TYR A 49 12.55 -3.24 8.07
C TYR A 49 13.14 -2.40 9.22
N THR A 50 13.42 -3.01 10.38
CA THR A 50 14.17 -2.37 11.46
C THR A 50 15.48 -3.11 11.71
N PRO A 51 16.57 -2.40 12.09
CA PRO A 51 17.88 -3.04 12.31
C PRO A 51 17.88 -4.08 13.43
N ASP A 52 17.01 -3.91 14.43
CA ASP A 52 16.90 -4.81 15.60
C ASP A 52 15.82 -5.89 15.42
N GLY A 53 15.15 -5.93 14.27
CA GLY A 53 14.09 -6.88 13.97
C GLY A 53 12.80 -6.70 14.77
N LYS A 54 12.63 -5.57 15.48
CA LYS A 54 11.44 -5.30 16.29
C LYS A 54 10.43 -4.46 15.53
N VAL A 55 9.16 -4.77 15.72
CA VAL A 55 8.06 -3.92 15.29
C VAL A 55 8.08 -2.60 16.08
N TRP A 56 7.68 -1.51 15.45
CA TRP A 56 7.72 -0.17 16.03
C TRP A 56 6.34 0.38 16.43
N TRP A 57 5.29 -0.40 16.24
CA TRP A 57 3.94 -0.10 16.72
C TRP A 57 3.59 -0.96 17.94
N PRO A 58 2.65 -0.51 18.78
CA PRO A 58 2.22 -1.26 19.94
C PRO A 58 1.46 -2.54 19.55
N LYS A 59 1.45 -3.55 20.41
CA LYS A 59 0.69 -4.80 20.20
C LYS A 59 -0.82 -4.55 20.08
N THR A 60 -1.30 -3.46 20.64
CA THR A 60 -2.70 -3.03 20.65
C THR A 60 -3.07 -2.18 19.43
N ASN A 61 -2.14 -1.98 18.48
CA ASN A 61 -2.44 -1.21 17.27
C ASN A 61 -3.69 -1.77 16.57
N PRO A 62 -4.69 -0.95 16.28
CA PRO A 62 -5.90 -1.43 15.60
C PRO A 62 -5.61 -1.74 14.13
N TRP A 63 -6.12 -2.88 13.70
CA TRP A 63 -6.05 -3.32 12.29
C TRP A 63 -7.49 -3.39 11.75
N ALA A 64 -8.05 -2.22 11.43
CA ALA A 64 -9.38 -2.15 10.81
C ALA A 64 -9.35 -2.80 9.42
N ASP A 65 -10.44 -3.50 9.04
CA ASP A 65 -10.52 -4.09 7.70
C ASP A 65 -10.24 -3.03 6.63
N PRO A 66 -9.22 -3.23 5.79
CA PRO A 66 -8.78 -2.20 4.87
C PRO A 66 -9.81 -1.86 3.80
N TRP A 67 -10.57 -2.83 3.29
CA TRP A 67 -11.56 -2.56 2.24
C TRP A 67 -12.80 -1.85 2.77
N VAL A 68 -13.25 -2.17 4.00
CA VAL A 68 -14.31 -1.43 4.69
C VAL A 68 -13.86 0.01 4.92
N THR A 69 -12.64 0.19 5.44
CA THR A 69 -12.06 1.50 5.76
C THR A 69 -11.86 2.36 4.51
N LEU A 70 -11.25 1.80 3.45
CA LEU A 70 -11.04 2.51 2.18
C LEU A 70 -12.38 2.90 1.53
N THR A 71 -13.38 2.02 1.59
CA THR A 71 -14.71 2.33 1.06
C THR A 71 -15.37 3.47 1.82
N ALA A 72 -15.31 3.46 3.16
CA ALA A 72 -15.87 4.55 3.99
C ALA A 72 -15.22 5.90 3.66
N MET A 73 -13.88 5.95 3.55
CA MET A 73 -13.16 7.16 3.14
C MET A 73 -13.51 7.57 1.70
N GLY A 74 -13.62 6.58 0.81
CA GLY A 74 -13.88 6.82 -0.60
C GLY A 74 -15.25 7.39 -0.89
N VAL A 75 -16.30 6.96 -0.18
CA VAL A 75 -17.65 7.55 -0.36
C VAL A 75 -17.76 8.94 0.26
N ALA A 76 -16.89 9.27 1.21
CA ALA A 76 -16.82 10.60 1.83
C ALA A 76 -15.95 11.62 1.08
N THR A 77 -15.26 11.19 0.02
CA THR A 77 -14.36 12.00 -0.82
C THR A 77 -14.75 11.90 -2.30
N LYS A 78 -14.23 12.77 -3.18
CA LYS A 78 -14.57 12.81 -4.60
C LYS A 78 -13.43 12.41 -5.53
N THR A 79 -12.20 12.80 -5.19
CA THR A 79 -11.02 12.68 -6.05
C THR A 79 -9.88 11.89 -5.37
N LEU A 80 -9.84 11.84 -4.03
CA LEU A 80 -8.80 11.17 -3.29
C LEU A 80 -8.71 9.70 -3.70
N ARG A 81 -7.51 9.23 -4.05
CA ARG A 81 -7.24 7.81 -4.30
C ARG A 81 -6.98 7.06 -2.99
N MET A 82 -7.25 5.79 -2.96
CA MET A 82 -7.08 4.96 -1.78
C MET A 82 -6.34 3.69 -2.13
N ALA A 83 -5.40 3.27 -1.26
CA ALA A 83 -4.68 2.03 -1.48
C ALA A 83 -4.50 1.25 -0.17
N THR A 84 -4.44 -0.06 -0.27
CA THR A 84 -3.91 -0.88 0.81
C THR A 84 -2.38 -0.79 0.82
N ASN A 85 -1.77 -0.62 1.99
CA ASN A 85 -0.31 -0.61 2.16
C ASN A 85 0.09 -1.37 3.43
N ILE A 86 -0.02 -2.66 3.36
CA ILE A 86 -0.32 -3.57 2.25
C ILE A 86 -1.38 -4.59 2.66
N TYR A 87 -2.15 -5.10 1.69
CA TYR A 87 -3.12 -6.15 1.91
C TYR A 87 -2.47 -7.54 1.86
N LEU A 88 -2.72 -8.35 2.87
CA LEU A 88 -2.18 -9.70 2.95
C LEU A 88 -3.09 -10.70 2.20
N ALA A 89 -3.18 -10.53 0.89
CA ALA A 89 -4.06 -11.33 0.03
C ALA A 89 -3.73 -12.84 0.09
N ALA A 90 -2.47 -13.20 0.36
CA ALA A 90 -2.07 -14.60 0.52
C ALA A 90 -2.72 -15.30 1.73
N LEU A 91 -3.26 -14.56 2.70
CA LEU A 91 -4.00 -15.09 3.85
C LEU A 91 -5.50 -15.26 3.58
N ARG A 92 -5.95 -15.00 2.36
CA ARG A 92 -7.37 -15.01 1.99
C ARG A 92 -7.59 -15.87 0.74
N ASP A 93 -8.84 -16.24 0.51
CA ASP A 93 -9.24 -16.87 -0.74
C ASP A 93 -9.51 -15.82 -1.83
N PRO A 94 -9.33 -16.16 -3.12
CA PRO A 94 -9.48 -15.21 -4.21
C PRO A 94 -10.90 -14.66 -4.39
N PHE A 95 -11.94 -15.40 -3.97
CA PHE A 95 -13.32 -14.95 -4.10
C PHE A 95 -13.61 -13.81 -3.12
N THR A 96 -13.16 -13.95 -1.87
CA THR A 96 -13.25 -12.89 -0.85
C THR A 96 -12.49 -11.65 -1.30
N VAL A 97 -11.26 -11.82 -1.82
CA VAL A 97 -10.45 -10.69 -2.30
C VAL A 97 -11.13 -10.00 -3.49
N ALA A 98 -11.55 -10.76 -4.52
CA ALA A 98 -12.21 -10.21 -5.70
C ALA A 98 -13.48 -9.45 -5.33
N ARG A 99 -14.28 -9.98 -4.41
CA ARG A 99 -15.54 -9.39 -3.95
C ARG A 99 -15.33 -8.06 -3.22
N ALA A 100 -14.37 -8.03 -2.29
CA ALA A 100 -14.08 -6.83 -1.52
C ALA A 100 -13.51 -5.71 -2.41
N THR A 101 -12.53 -6.06 -3.27
CA THR A 101 -11.89 -5.10 -4.18
C THR A 101 -12.85 -4.56 -5.24
N ALA A 102 -13.71 -5.41 -5.82
CA ALA A 102 -14.71 -4.99 -6.79
C ALA A 102 -15.76 -4.06 -6.17
N ALA A 103 -16.29 -4.40 -4.99
CA ALA A 103 -17.24 -3.57 -4.28
C ALA A 103 -16.61 -2.19 -3.95
N ALA A 104 -15.41 -2.19 -3.38
CA ALA A 104 -14.70 -0.95 -3.07
C ALA A 104 -14.46 -0.11 -4.33
N ALA A 105 -14.05 -0.71 -5.46
CA ALA A 105 -13.87 0.02 -6.73
C ALA A 105 -15.17 0.67 -7.21
N ILE A 106 -16.28 -0.05 -7.17
CA ILE A 106 -17.59 0.46 -7.59
C ILE A 106 -18.03 1.63 -6.71
N PHE A 107 -18.04 1.44 -5.39
CA PHE A 107 -18.50 2.47 -4.44
C PHE A 107 -17.62 3.73 -4.43
N THR A 108 -16.35 3.59 -4.79
CA THR A 108 -15.39 4.70 -4.81
C THR A 108 -15.15 5.27 -6.21
N ASN A 109 -15.93 4.87 -7.20
CA ASN A 109 -15.76 5.28 -8.60
C ASN A 109 -14.34 4.99 -9.13
N ASN A 110 -13.86 3.75 -8.92
CA ASN A 110 -12.56 3.22 -9.38
C ASN A 110 -11.31 3.95 -8.84
N ARG A 111 -11.40 4.54 -7.63
CA ARG A 111 -10.27 5.25 -7.00
C ARG A 111 -9.43 4.38 -6.06
N VAL A 112 -9.70 3.08 -5.99
CA VAL A 112 -8.94 2.14 -5.15
C VAL A 112 -7.81 1.46 -5.91
N VAL A 113 -6.75 1.14 -5.17
CA VAL A 113 -5.59 0.37 -5.62
C VAL A 113 -5.37 -0.80 -4.65
N CYS A 114 -5.17 -1.99 -5.17
CA CYS A 114 -4.85 -3.17 -4.38
C CYS A 114 -3.33 -3.26 -4.18
N GLY A 115 -2.83 -2.69 -3.10
CA GLY A 115 -1.43 -2.82 -2.70
C GLY A 115 -1.23 -4.12 -1.91
N VAL A 116 -0.36 -5.00 -2.38
CA VAL A 116 -0.18 -6.35 -1.82
C VAL A 116 1.28 -6.67 -1.50
N SER A 117 1.51 -7.58 -0.57
CA SER A 117 2.78 -8.28 -0.42
C SER A 117 2.57 -9.71 0.05
N ALA A 118 3.66 -10.49 0.05
CA ALA A 118 3.59 -11.88 0.50
C ALA A 118 3.39 -12.04 2.02
N GLY A 119 3.55 -10.98 2.81
CA GLY A 119 3.52 -11.05 4.28
C GLY A 119 4.87 -11.42 4.91
N TRP A 120 5.07 -11.07 6.17
CA TRP A 120 6.33 -11.29 6.89
C TRP A 120 6.16 -12.05 8.21
N ILE A 121 4.97 -12.05 8.84
CA ILE A 121 4.71 -12.71 10.12
C ILE A 121 4.38 -14.18 9.87
N LYS A 122 5.35 -15.08 10.19
CA LYS A 122 5.12 -16.52 10.04
C LYS A 122 3.96 -16.99 10.92
N GLU A 123 3.88 -16.49 12.14
CA GLU A 123 2.86 -16.86 13.12
C GLU A 123 1.44 -16.52 12.65
N GLU A 124 1.26 -15.47 11.85
CA GLU A 124 -0.03 -15.14 11.24
C GLU A 124 -0.45 -16.20 10.21
N PHE A 125 0.51 -16.70 9.42
CA PHE A 125 0.26 -17.81 8.48
C PHE A 125 -0.03 -19.13 9.21
N ASP A 126 0.71 -19.43 10.28
CA ASP A 126 0.48 -20.62 11.09
C ASP A 126 -0.93 -20.64 11.72
N LEU A 127 -1.41 -19.49 12.25
CA LEU A 127 -2.77 -19.35 12.77
C LEU A 127 -3.85 -19.57 11.72
N MET A 128 -3.57 -19.19 10.47
CA MET A 128 -4.49 -19.40 9.35
C MET A 128 -4.36 -20.79 8.71
N GLY A 129 -3.42 -21.62 9.17
CA GLY A 129 -3.18 -22.96 8.63
C GLY A 129 -2.52 -22.97 7.26
N PHE A 130 -1.78 -21.89 6.90
CA PHE A 130 -1.08 -21.80 5.61
C PHE A 130 0.43 -21.96 5.77
N ASP A 131 1.05 -22.64 4.82
CA ASP A 131 2.51 -22.75 4.77
C ASP A 131 3.16 -21.41 4.42
N PHE A 132 3.96 -20.89 5.35
CA PHE A 132 4.67 -19.64 5.19
C PHE A 132 5.67 -19.65 4.03
N ALA A 133 6.28 -20.80 3.71
CA ALA A 133 7.25 -20.91 2.62
C ALA A 133 6.60 -20.73 1.24
N SER A 134 5.34 -21.10 1.09
CA SER A 134 4.58 -21.00 -0.15
C SER A 134 3.93 -19.62 -0.37
N ARG A 135 3.96 -18.71 0.62
CA ARG A 135 3.21 -17.44 0.62
C ARG A 135 3.36 -16.58 -0.64
N GLY A 136 4.55 -16.61 -1.26
CA GLY A 136 4.81 -15.86 -2.49
C GLY A 136 4.07 -16.43 -3.68
N ARG A 137 4.13 -17.76 -3.89
CA ARG A 137 3.40 -18.44 -4.97
C ARG A 137 1.89 -18.35 -4.78
N ARG A 138 1.44 -18.51 -3.51
CA ARG A 138 0.03 -18.34 -3.16
C ARG A 138 -0.47 -16.92 -3.46
N LEU A 139 0.33 -15.87 -3.16
CA LEU A 139 0.00 -14.50 -3.54
C LEU A 139 -0.13 -14.33 -5.05
N ASP A 140 0.82 -14.89 -5.82
CA ASP A 140 0.80 -14.82 -7.27
C ASP A 140 -0.49 -15.45 -7.84
N GLU A 141 -0.90 -16.59 -7.29
CA GLU A 141 -2.11 -17.29 -7.72
C GLU A 141 -3.38 -16.53 -7.31
N VAL A 142 -3.43 -15.94 -6.08
CA VAL A 142 -4.56 -15.08 -5.67
C VAL A 142 -4.71 -13.89 -6.60
N ILE A 143 -3.62 -13.17 -6.92
CA ILE A 143 -3.68 -12.02 -7.84
C ILE A 143 -4.22 -12.46 -9.20
N HIS A 144 -3.71 -13.56 -9.73
CA HIS A 144 -4.17 -14.10 -11.01
C HIS A 144 -5.67 -14.43 -11.00
N CYS A 145 -6.13 -15.17 -10.00
CA CYS A 145 -7.55 -15.52 -9.84
C CYS A 145 -8.44 -14.26 -9.71
N VAL A 146 -8.03 -13.29 -8.91
CA VAL A 146 -8.76 -12.02 -8.74
C VAL A 146 -8.88 -11.26 -10.05
N GLN A 147 -7.79 -11.19 -10.84
CA GLN A 147 -7.82 -10.54 -12.15
C GLN A 147 -8.73 -11.26 -13.14
N GLN A 148 -8.82 -12.59 -13.09
CA GLN A 148 -9.78 -13.35 -13.89
C GLN A 148 -11.22 -13.09 -13.45
N LEU A 149 -11.51 -13.18 -12.15
CA LEU A 149 -12.84 -12.95 -11.59
C LEU A 149 -13.35 -11.53 -11.89
N HIS A 150 -12.47 -10.53 -11.88
CA HIS A 150 -12.82 -9.14 -12.19
C HIS A 150 -13.24 -8.89 -13.65
N ARG A 151 -13.11 -9.88 -14.55
CA ARG A 151 -13.65 -9.76 -15.92
C ARG A 151 -15.17 -9.86 -15.95
N GLY A 152 -15.80 -10.45 -14.92
CA GLY A 152 -17.25 -10.66 -14.86
C GLY A 152 -17.74 -11.74 -15.86
N GLU A 153 -16.84 -12.56 -16.36
CA GLU A 153 -17.08 -13.68 -17.26
C GLU A 153 -17.10 -15.00 -16.50
N VAL A 154 -17.59 -16.07 -17.13
CA VAL A 154 -17.44 -17.42 -16.59
C VAL A 154 -15.98 -17.85 -16.69
N VAL A 155 -15.37 -18.18 -15.56
CA VAL A 155 -13.96 -18.57 -15.47
C VAL A 155 -13.81 -19.91 -14.73
N SER A 156 -12.77 -20.65 -15.10
CA SER A 156 -12.28 -21.83 -14.38
C SER A 156 -10.80 -21.66 -14.08
N HIS A 157 -10.33 -22.25 -12.99
CA HIS A 157 -8.94 -22.19 -12.59
C HIS A 157 -8.51 -23.51 -11.93
N HIS A 158 -7.34 -24.03 -12.31
CA HIS A 158 -6.72 -25.22 -11.74
C HIS A 158 -5.25 -24.92 -11.44
N GLY A 159 -5.00 -24.36 -10.25
CA GLY A 159 -3.68 -23.93 -9.80
C GLY A 159 -3.11 -24.84 -8.69
N GLU A 160 -2.06 -24.36 -8.03
CA GLU A 160 -1.43 -25.05 -6.90
C GLU A 160 -2.29 -24.96 -5.63
N PHE A 161 -2.97 -23.82 -5.42
CA PHE A 161 -3.69 -23.52 -4.18
C PHE A 161 -5.21 -23.43 -4.36
N PHE A 162 -5.67 -23.13 -5.56
CA PHE A 162 -7.11 -22.91 -5.84
C PHE A 162 -7.56 -23.70 -7.06
N HIS A 163 -8.73 -24.35 -6.91
CA HIS A 163 -9.37 -25.11 -7.98
C HIS A 163 -10.86 -24.80 -8.01
N TYR A 164 -11.35 -24.32 -9.15
CA TYR A 164 -12.78 -24.06 -9.35
C TYR A 164 -13.14 -24.10 -10.84
N ASP A 165 -14.39 -24.46 -11.12
CA ASP A 165 -14.93 -24.55 -12.47
C ASP A 165 -16.21 -23.75 -12.62
N ASN A 166 -16.35 -23.10 -13.78
CA ASN A 166 -17.58 -22.44 -14.21
C ASN A 166 -18.12 -21.42 -13.19
N VAL A 167 -17.24 -20.59 -12.62
CA VAL A 167 -17.59 -19.56 -11.66
C VAL A 167 -17.75 -18.21 -12.38
N ILE A 168 -18.77 -17.46 -12.02
CA ILE A 168 -18.94 -16.06 -12.42
C ILE A 168 -18.90 -15.15 -11.20
N HIS A 169 -18.16 -14.04 -11.30
CA HIS A 169 -18.08 -13.02 -10.27
C HIS A 169 -18.92 -11.80 -10.65
N SER A 170 -19.86 -11.42 -9.80
CA SER A 170 -20.75 -10.27 -9.99
C SER A 170 -21.06 -9.59 -8.66
N PRO A 171 -21.02 -8.23 -8.61
CA PRO A 171 -20.61 -7.33 -9.70
C PRO A 171 -19.10 -7.33 -9.94
N ALA A 172 -18.68 -7.21 -11.20
CA ALA A 172 -17.29 -6.95 -11.54
C ALA A 172 -17.00 -5.43 -11.48
N PRO A 173 -15.74 -5.00 -11.22
CA PRO A 173 -15.38 -3.60 -11.26
C PRO A 173 -15.50 -3.06 -12.69
N THR A 174 -15.88 -1.78 -12.83
CA THR A 174 -16.09 -1.16 -14.15
C THR A 174 -14.78 -0.77 -14.85
N GLN A 175 -13.67 -0.77 -14.12
CA GLN A 175 -12.31 -0.56 -14.61
C GLN A 175 -11.38 -1.53 -13.88
N LYS A 176 -10.19 -1.78 -14.48
CA LYS A 176 -9.15 -2.56 -13.82
C LYS A 176 -8.80 -1.96 -12.46
N VAL A 177 -8.83 -2.77 -11.40
CA VAL A 177 -8.26 -2.38 -10.11
C VAL A 177 -6.74 -2.55 -10.20
N PRO A 178 -5.95 -1.46 -10.10
CA PRO A 178 -4.50 -1.57 -10.19
C PRO A 178 -3.93 -2.39 -9.04
N VAL A 179 -2.87 -3.14 -9.31
CA VAL A 179 -2.13 -3.93 -8.33
C VAL A 179 -0.75 -3.33 -8.12
N TRP A 180 -0.48 -2.85 -6.89
CA TRP A 180 0.85 -2.42 -6.47
C TRP A 180 1.47 -3.47 -5.55
N VAL A 181 2.76 -3.73 -5.71
CA VAL A 181 3.45 -4.78 -4.96
C VAL A 181 4.46 -4.18 -4.00
N GLY A 182 4.32 -4.50 -2.72
CA GLY A 182 5.24 -4.08 -1.66
C GLY A 182 6.39 -5.04 -1.42
N GLY A 183 7.48 -4.49 -0.86
CA GLY A 183 8.63 -5.26 -0.41
C GLY A 183 9.94 -4.92 -1.13
N ALA A 184 11.06 -5.42 -0.58
CA ALA A 184 12.42 -5.12 -1.03
C ALA A 184 13.25 -6.36 -1.39
N SER A 185 12.64 -7.53 -1.50
CA SER A 185 13.31 -8.74 -1.97
C SER A 185 13.33 -8.82 -3.50
N LYS A 186 14.27 -9.58 -4.06
CA LYS A 186 14.32 -9.85 -5.51
C LYS A 186 12.97 -10.36 -6.04
N ALA A 187 12.32 -11.30 -5.31
CA ALA A 187 11.02 -11.85 -5.68
C ALA A 187 9.91 -10.77 -5.67
N ALA A 188 9.94 -9.82 -4.70
CA ALA A 188 9.02 -8.70 -4.66
C ALA A 188 9.23 -7.75 -5.85
N PHE A 189 10.48 -7.46 -6.22
CA PHE A 189 10.78 -6.63 -7.40
C PHE A 189 10.36 -7.29 -8.71
N GLN A 190 10.60 -8.60 -8.87
CA GLN A 190 10.14 -9.36 -10.05
C GLN A 190 8.61 -9.33 -10.16
N ARG A 191 7.89 -9.48 -9.05
CA ARG A 191 6.44 -9.37 -9.00
C ARG A 191 5.98 -7.96 -9.35
N ALA A 192 6.55 -6.93 -8.72
CA ALA A 192 6.20 -5.53 -8.99
C ALA A 192 6.40 -5.16 -10.47
N ALA A 193 7.52 -5.58 -11.06
CA ALA A 193 7.83 -5.32 -12.47
C ALA A 193 6.79 -5.92 -13.46
N ASN A 194 6.00 -6.89 -13.04
CA ASN A 194 4.92 -7.51 -13.83
C ASN A 194 3.53 -6.91 -13.58
N HIS A 195 3.40 -6.01 -12.58
CA HIS A 195 2.13 -5.38 -12.22
C HIS A 195 2.16 -3.86 -12.41
N ASP A 196 1.20 -3.15 -11.81
CA ASP A 196 0.92 -1.74 -12.10
C ASP A 196 1.75 -0.76 -11.26
N GLY A 197 2.45 -1.24 -10.22
CA GLY A 197 3.28 -0.38 -9.38
C GLY A 197 4.04 -1.10 -8.28
N TRP A 198 4.88 -0.32 -7.60
CA TRP A 198 5.67 -0.75 -6.46
C TRP A 198 5.44 0.14 -5.24
N LEU A 199 5.23 -0.50 -4.08
CA LEU A 199 5.14 0.14 -2.78
C LEU A 199 6.48 0.02 -2.05
N GLY A 200 7.15 1.16 -1.90
CA GLY A 200 8.47 1.26 -1.31
C GLY A 200 8.50 0.99 0.19
N VAL A 201 9.62 0.45 0.63
CA VAL A 201 9.95 0.32 2.05
C VAL A 201 10.83 1.50 2.49
N PRO A 202 10.87 1.86 3.80
CA PRO A 202 11.70 2.94 4.29
C PRO A 202 13.15 2.81 3.86
N SER A 203 13.65 3.79 3.11
CA SER A 203 15.01 3.75 2.55
C SER A 203 15.58 5.16 2.33
N LYS A 204 16.92 5.28 2.37
CA LYS A 204 17.63 6.50 1.97
C LYS A 204 17.51 6.73 0.46
N ASN A 205 17.60 7.98 0.03
CA ASN A 205 17.43 8.38 -1.37
C ASN A 205 18.31 7.58 -2.33
N LYS A 206 19.59 7.38 -1.99
CA LYS A 206 20.49 6.55 -2.80
C LYS A 206 19.95 5.15 -3.05
N ARG A 207 19.44 4.50 -1.99
CA ARG A 207 18.89 3.14 -2.09
C ARG A 207 17.58 3.13 -2.88
N LEU A 208 16.75 4.16 -2.74
CA LEU A 208 15.53 4.31 -3.54
C LEU A 208 15.84 4.40 -5.03
N ALA A 209 16.84 5.19 -5.42
CA ALA A 209 17.27 5.29 -6.82
C ALA A 209 17.76 3.93 -7.37
N GLU A 210 18.58 3.19 -6.60
CA GLU A 210 19.04 1.85 -6.99
C GLU A 210 17.87 0.87 -7.20
N ILE A 211 16.85 0.90 -6.31
CA ILE A 211 15.66 0.05 -6.43
C ILE A 211 14.86 0.45 -7.66
N VAL A 212 14.61 1.72 -7.88
CA VAL A 212 13.88 2.23 -9.05
C VAL A 212 14.56 1.78 -10.34
N ASN A 213 15.86 1.96 -10.46
CA ASN A 213 16.63 1.49 -11.62
C ASN A 213 16.47 -0.03 -11.82
N THR A 214 16.57 -0.82 -10.74
CA THR A 214 16.39 -2.27 -10.80
C THR A 214 14.99 -2.64 -11.33
N LEU A 215 13.94 -1.97 -10.84
CA LEU A 215 12.57 -2.20 -11.29
C LEU A 215 12.41 -1.89 -12.78
N PHE A 216 12.94 -0.77 -13.26
CA PHE A 216 12.83 -0.40 -14.68
C PHE A 216 13.65 -1.30 -15.58
N GLU A 217 14.83 -1.78 -15.16
CA GLU A 217 15.56 -2.81 -15.90
C GLU A 217 14.78 -4.13 -15.99
N MET A 218 14.14 -4.56 -14.89
CA MET A 218 13.26 -5.73 -14.94
C MET A 218 12.05 -5.50 -15.87
N ARG A 219 11.42 -4.32 -15.85
CA ARG A 219 10.32 -3.97 -16.75
C ARG A 219 10.74 -3.95 -18.22
N LYS A 220 11.94 -3.46 -18.53
CA LYS A 220 12.51 -3.56 -19.88
C LYS A 220 12.68 -5.00 -20.31
N ALA A 221 13.25 -5.84 -19.45
CA ALA A 221 13.42 -7.28 -19.72
C ALA A 221 12.09 -8.01 -19.91
N ASN A 222 11.03 -7.59 -19.24
CA ASN A 222 9.68 -8.17 -19.34
C ASN A 222 8.83 -7.55 -20.48
N GLY A 223 9.36 -6.60 -21.27
CA GLY A 223 8.63 -5.90 -22.33
C GLY A 223 7.56 -4.92 -21.83
N LYS A 224 7.61 -4.51 -20.56
CA LYS A 224 6.61 -3.66 -19.89
C LYS A 224 7.09 -2.23 -19.62
N TYR A 225 8.20 -1.81 -20.19
CA TYR A 225 8.79 -0.50 -19.93
C TYR A 225 7.85 0.68 -20.30
N SER A 226 7.11 0.53 -21.39
CA SER A 226 6.18 1.56 -21.88
C SER A 226 4.80 1.55 -21.22
N GLU A 227 4.49 0.51 -20.42
CA GLU A 227 3.24 0.47 -19.68
C GLU A 227 3.30 1.40 -18.47
N PRO A 228 2.19 2.08 -18.08
CA PRO A 228 2.14 2.89 -16.86
C PRO A 228 2.64 2.13 -15.63
N PHE A 229 3.43 2.79 -14.79
CA PHE A 229 3.98 2.19 -13.58
C PHE A 229 4.09 3.20 -12.44
N ASP A 230 3.31 2.98 -11.39
CA ASP A 230 3.32 3.80 -10.19
C ASP A 230 4.48 3.36 -9.25
N VAL A 231 5.28 4.32 -8.78
CA VAL A 231 6.37 4.07 -7.84
C VAL A 231 6.12 4.88 -6.57
N VAL A 232 5.68 4.20 -5.52
CA VAL A 232 5.45 4.85 -4.22
C VAL A 232 6.70 4.77 -3.38
N LEU A 233 7.44 5.85 -3.32
CA LEU A 233 8.65 5.98 -2.52
C LEU A 233 8.31 6.07 -1.03
N SER A 234 9.19 5.53 -0.19
CA SER A 234 9.12 5.64 1.27
C SER A 234 10.44 6.24 1.79
N PRO A 235 10.68 7.55 1.57
CA PRO A 235 11.98 8.16 1.83
C PRO A 235 12.22 8.33 3.33
N MET A 236 13.46 8.08 3.78
CA MET A 236 13.97 8.40 5.12
C MET A 236 14.61 9.80 5.17
N GLU A 237 14.74 10.46 4.04
CA GLU A 237 15.38 11.77 3.85
C GLU A 237 14.43 12.67 3.07
N LEU A 238 14.61 13.99 3.15
CA LEU A 238 13.84 14.91 2.31
C LEU A 238 14.12 14.63 0.83
N LEU A 239 13.06 14.58 0.05
CA LEU A 239 13.16 14.51 -1.41
C LEU A 239 13.56 15.87 -1.95
N THR A 240 14.58 15.89 -2.80
CA THR A 240 15.03 17.08 -3.52
C THR A 240 14.66 17.01 -5.00
N LYS A 241 14.61 18.14 -5.66
CA LYS A 241 14.34 18.17 -7.09
C LYS A 241 15.41 17.36 -7.86
N ASP A 242 16.70 17.51 -7.52
CA ASP A 242 17.78 16.79 -8.16
C ASP A 242 17.64 15.27 -8.03
N PHE A 243 17.20 14.80 -6.85
CA PHE A 243 16.92 13.37 -6.67
C PHE A 243 15.78 12.90 -7.58
N LEU A 244 14.67 13.67 -7.66
CA LEU A 244 13.53 13.33 -8.52
C LEU A 244 13.91 13.34 -10.00
N ASP A 245 14.70 14.31 -10.43
CA ASP A 245 15.18 14.43 -11.81
C ASP A 245 16.17 13.28 -12.18
N SER A 246 16.74 12.61 -11.19
CA SER A 246 17.64 11.44 -11.39
C SER A 246 16.92 10.12 -11.60
N LEU A 247 15.60 10.07 -11.36
CA LEU A 247 14.81 8.85 -11.48
C LEU A 247 14.41 8.58 -12.94
N ASP A 248 14.13 7.30 -13.26
CA ASP A 248 13.71 6.90 -14.62
C ASP A 248 12.43 7.65 -15.04
N PRO A 249 12.43 8.35 -16.19
CA PRO A 249 11.30 9.20 -16.60
C PRO A 249 10.01 8.44 -16.96
N ALA A 250 10.06 7.13 -17.11
CA ALA A 250 8.87 6.32 -17.39
C ALA A 250 8.01 6.06 -16.16
N GLY A 251 8.49 6.39 -14.94
CA GLY A 251 7.75 6.18 -13.69
C GLY A 251 6.79 7.31 -13.34
N THR A 252 5.65 6.95 -12.76
CA THR A 252 4.81 7.91 -12.03
C THR A 252 5.18 7.87 -10.55
N TYR A 253 5.79 8.94 -10.05
CA TYR A 253 6.36 8.96 -8.71
C TYR A 253 5.44 9.54 -7.67
N HIS A 254 5.29 8.78 -6.59
CA HIS A 254 4.54 9.10 -5.39
C HIS A 254 5.45 9.02 -4.16
N SER A 255 5.08 9.68 -3.08
CA SER A 255 5.73 9.53 -1.77
C SER A 255 4.72 9.22 -0.69
N SER A 256 4.95 8.14 0.07
CA SER A 256 4.21 7.84 1.28
C SER A 256 4.75 8.66 2.45
N VAL A 257 3.86 9.34 3.19
CA VAL A 257 4.20 10.23 4.30
C VAL A 257 3.41 9.93 5.55
N LEU A 258 4.00 10.24 6.70
CA LEU A 258 3.48 10.05 8.05
C LEU A 258 3.55 11.39 8.80
N PRO A 259 2.68 12.38 8.52
CA PRO A 259 2.88 13.74 9.04
C PRO A 259 2.81 13.84 10.57
N TRP A 260 2.01 13.00 11.23
CA TRP A 260 1.82 13.03 12.69
C TRP A 260 2.41 11.81 13.43
N THR A 261 2.74 10.73 12.71
CA THR A 261 3.16 9.49 13.34
C THR A 261 4.67 9.47 13.59
N PRO A 262 5.16 9.27 14.82
CA PRO A 262 6.56 9.04 15.08
C PRO A 262 7.08 7.82 14.32
N SER A 263 8.26 7.92 13.74
CA SER A 263 8.85 6.87 12.94
C SER A 263 10.29 6.59 13.36
N PRO A 264 10.70 5.31 13.51
CA PRO A 264 12.07 4.95 13.87
C PRO A 264 13.10 5.28 12.77
N TRP A 265 12.64 5.66 11.59
CA TRP A 265 13.52 5.97 10.45
C TRP A 265 13.89 7.45 10.34
N GLY A 266 13.63 8.26 11.39
CA GLY A 266 14.01 9.67 11.41
C GLY A 266 13.27 10.55 10.39
N ARG A 267 12.11 10.15 9.93
CA ARG A 267 11.24 10.98 9.08
C ARG A 267 10.82 12.25 9.82
N ALA A 268 10.62 13.29 9.05
CA ALA A 268 10.12 14.56 9.60
C ALA A 268 8.80 14.32 10.35
N PHE A 269 8.80 14.76 11.59
CA PHE A 269 7.64 14.73 12.47
C PHE A 269 7.08 16.16 12.55
N TRP A 270 5.87 16.34 12.05
CA TRP A 270 5.27 17.66 11.84
C TRP A 270 4.34 18.10 12.99
N VAL A 271 4.37 17.38 14.09
CA VAL A 271 3.72 17.75 15.35
C VAL A 271 4.68 18.61 16.18
N GLN A 272 4.22 19.74 16.67
CA GLN A 272 5.03 20.65 17.46
C GLN A 272 5.05 20.24 18.93
N GLU A 273 6.03 20.78 19.68
CA GLU A 273 6.13 20.57 21.12
C GLU A 273 4.84 21.02 21.83
N GLY A 274 4.31 20.16 22.70
CA GLY A 274 3.07 20.40 23.43
C GLY A 274 1.78 19.99 22.68
N GLU A 275 1.85 19.56 21.41
CA GLU A 275 0.71 19.03 20.69
C GLU A 275 0.59 17.50 20.90
N ASP A 276 -0.63 16.99 21.11
CA ASP A 276 -0.91 15.55 21.14
C ASP A 276 -1.26 15.06 19.73
N HIS A 277 -0.42 14.22 19.16
CA HIS A 277 -0.59 13.66 17.82
C HIS A 277 -1.85 12.76 17.66
N ARG A 278 -2.52 12.39 18.73
CA ARG A 278 -3.79 11.66 18.71
C ARG A 278 -4.99 12.56 18.42
N GLU A 279 -4.87 13.86 18.69
CA GLU A 279 -5.93 14.81 18.40
C GLU A 279 -6.09 15.03 16.90
N LEU A 280 -7.33 15.01 16.41
CA LEU A 280 -7.66 15.19 15.00
C LEU A 280 -7.15 16.53 14.45
N GLU A 281 -7.32 17.62 15.20
CA GLU A 281 -6.88 18.95 14.79
C GLU A 281 -5.35 19.07 14.71
N VAL A 282 -4.62 18.32 15.53
CA VAL A 282 -3.16 18.24 15.43
C VAL A 282 -2.74 17.52 14.16
N LYS A 283 -3.43 16.43 13.80
CA LYS A 283 -3.20 15.74 12.53
C LYS A 283 -3.44 16.65 11.33
N PHE A 284 -4.50 17.44 11.35
CA PHE A 284 -4.79 18.42 10.31
C PHE A 284 -3.70 19.49 10.17
N ARG A 285 -3.21 20.01 11.29
CA ARG A 285 -2.09 20.97 11.28
C ARG A 285 -0.79 20.32 10.77
N ALA A 286 -0.49 19.10 11.17
CA ALA A 286 0.69 18.37 10.70
C ALA A 286 0.65 18.13 9.18
N MET A 287 -0.51 17.74 8.63
CA MET A 287 -0.72 17.60 7.19
C MET A 287 -0.50 18.92 6.46
N THR A 288 -1.04 20.01 7.00
CA THR A 288 -0.89 21.35 6.41
C THR A 288 0.57 21.80 6.41
N ARG A 289 1.27 21.66 7.55
CA ARG A 289 2.70 22.00 7.66
C ARG A 289 3.57 21.21 6.69
N PHE A 290 3.29 19.92 6.55
CA PHE A 290 3.99 19.08 5.57
C PHE A 290 3.77 19.59 4.15
N ARG A 291 2.52 19.82 3.72
CA ARG A 291 2.21 20.36 2.39
C ARG A 291 2.92 21.68 2.15
N ASP A 292 2.82 22.63 3.07
CA ASP A 292 3.37 23.97 2.91
C ASP A 292 4.90 23.92 2.74
N MET A 293 5.59 23.06 3.50
CA MET A 293 7.02 22.85 3.34
C MET A 293 7.35 22.26 1.96
N MET A 294 6.59 21.26 1.50
CA MET A 294 6.85 20.65 0.19
C MET A 294 6.61 21.64 -0.96
N GLN A 295 5.66 22.56 -0.81
CA GLN A 295 5.44 23.67 -1.74
C GLN A 295 6.62 24.66 -1.72
N GLN A 296 7.13 25.03 -0.54
CA GLN A 296 8.27 25.93 -0.42
C GLN A 296 9.55 25.37 -1.05
N VAL A 297 9.78 24.07 -0.95
CA VAL A 297 10.96 23.43 -1.58
C VAL A 297 10.70 22.98 -3.03
N GLY A 298 9.54 23.28 -3.59
CA GLY A 298 9.22 23.07 -5.01
C GLY A 298 9.05 21.61 -5.44
N VAL A 299 8.62 20.73 -4.52
CA VAL A 299 8.43 19.29 -4.79
C VAL A 299 7.00 18.80 -4.55
N TRP A 300 6.05 19.70 -4.22
CA TRP A 300 4.62 19.38 -4.09
C TRP A 300 3.95 19.19 -5.45
#